data_cd5ed17f077e7f55add68d3cfdfc2eab
#
_entry.id   cd5ed17f077e7f55add68d3cfdfc2eab
#
_cell.length_a   1.000
_cell.length_b   1.000
_cell.length_c   1.000
_cell.angle_alpha   90.00
_cell.angle_beta   90.00
_cell.angle_gamma   90.00
#
_symmetry.space_group_name_H-M   'P 1'
#
loop_
_entity.id
_entity.type
_entity.pdbx_description
1 polymer ?
#
loop_
_entity_poly.entity_id
_entity_poly.type
_entity_poly.pdbx_seq_one_letter_code
_entity_poly.pdbx_strand_id
1 'polypeptide(L)'
;MIKKRPEDLRSHKWFGVDDLRSFGHRSRIKQMGYSREDWAGKPVIGIINTWSEINSCHTHFRQRAEEVKRGVWQAGGFPIEMPAISLAEPFQKPSTMMYRNILAMETEELLRSYPCDGVVLMGGCDKTTPALFMGAASMGLPITSQHRAGGQKYSWQPHTGRSHK
;
A
#
# COMPACT_ATOMS: atom_id res chain seq x y z
N MET A 1 -8.38 -18.12 -12.97
CA MET A 1 -8.40 -16.64 -12.88
C MET A 1 -8.27 -16.08 -14.28
N ILE A 2 -9.26 -15.33 -14.78
CA ILE A 2 -9.21 -14.73 -16.13
C ILE A 2 -8.18 -13.61 -16.09
N LYS A 3 -7.10 -13.75 -16.88
CA LYS A 3 -6.09 -12.70 -17.00
C LYS A 3 -6.68 -11.53 -17.78
N LYS A 4 -6.78 -10.35 -17.18
CA LYS A 4 -7.22 -9.13 -17.87
C LYS A 4 -6.24 -8.79 -18.99
N ARG A 5 -6.77 -8.31 -20.12
CA ARG A 5 -5.93 -7.77 -21.20
C ARG A 5 -5.37 -6.41 -20.75
N PRO A 6 -4.22 -5.98 -21.31
CA PRO A 6 -3.64 -4.69 -20.96
C PRO A 6 -4.61 -3.50 -21.10
N GLU A 7 -5.49 -3.54 -22.11
CA GLU A 7 -6.49 -2.51 -22.40
C GLU A 7 -7.60 -2.44 -21.33
N ASP A 8 -7.83 -3.53 -20.59
CA ASP A 8 -8.85 -3.62 -19.54
C ASP A 8 -8.33 -3.16 -18.16
N LEU A 9 -7.03 -2.81 -18.07
CA LEU A 9 -6.41 -2.27 -16.87
C LEU A 9 -6.79 -0.79 -16.67
N ARG A 10 -7.01 -0.37 -15.42
CA ARG A 10 -7.22 1.05 -15.09
C ARG A 10 -6.03 1.90 -15.49
N SER A 11 -4.81 1.39 -15.27
CA SER A 11 -3.55 2.02 -15.62
C SER A 11 -3.36 2.24 -17.12
N HIS A 12 -4.09 1.53 -17.98
CA HIS A 12 -4.05 1.74 -19.43
C HIS A 12 -4.40 3.18 -19.80
N LYS A 13 -5.36 3.81 -19.12
CA LYS A 13 -5.74 5.21 -19.34
C LYS A 13 -4.59 6.20 -19.13
N TRP A 14 -3.57 5.81 -18.36
CA TRP A 14 -2.42 6.66 -18.03
C TRP A 14 -1.20 6.36 -18.89
N PHE A 15 -1.00 5.11 -19.27
CA PHE A 15 0.24 4.68 -19.92
C PHE A 15 0.05 4.10 -21.32
N GLY A 16 -1.11 3.52 -21.60
CA GLY A 16 -1.36 2.75 -22.84
C GLY A 16 -1.97 3.57 -23.98
N VAL A 17 -2.59 4.72 -23.68
CA VAL A 17 -3.21 5.58 -24.69
C VAL A 17 -2.16 6.42 -25.42
N ASP A 18 -2.35 6.64 -26.71
CA ASP A 18 -1.45 7.51 -27.49
C ASP A 18 -2.01 8.95 -27.61
N ASP A 19 -1.90 9.67 -26.50
CA ASP A 19 -2.28 11.07 -26.38
C ASP A 19 -1.23 11.88 -25.60
N LEU A 20 -1.36 13.20 -25.62
CA LEU A 20 -0.44 14.13 -24.97
C LEU A 20 -0.40 13.93 -23.44
N ARG A 21 -1.54 13.59 -22.83
CA ARG A 21 -1.63 13.34 -21.39
C ARG A 21 -0.84 12.09 -20.99
N SER A 22 -1.06 10.99 -21.69
CA SER A 22 -0.34 9.74 -21.46
C SER A 22 1.15 9.86 -21.79
N PHE A 23 1.51 10.65 -22.81
CA PHE A 23 2.90 11.03 -23.06
C PHE A 23 3.52 11.69 -21.83
N GLY A 24 2.82 12.67 -21.22
CA GLY A 24 3.26 13.32 -19.98
C GLY A 24 3.46 12.33 -18.82
N HIS A 25 2.57 11.37 -18.66
CA HIS A 25 2.69 10.34 -17.60
C HIS A 25 3.88 9.41 -17.87
N ARG A 26 4.05 8.94 -19.11
CA ARG A 26 5.20 8.10 -19.49
C ARG A 26 6.54 8.81 -19.30
N SER A 27 6.58 10.13 -19.63
CA SER A 27 7.77 10.94 -19.41
C SER A 27 8.15 11.04 -17.93
N ARG A 28 7.18 11.21 -17.04
CA ARG A 28 7.43 11.29 -15.60
C ARG A 28 7.87 9.95 -14.99
N ILE A 29 7.30 8.86 -15.41
CA ILE A 29 7.76 7.53 -14.99
C ILE A 29 9.22 7.31 -15.44
N LYS A 30 9.57 7.76 -16.63
CA LYS A 30 10.96 7.72 -17.10
C LYS A 30 11.90 8.58 -16.23
N GLN A 31 11.45 9.78 -15.80
CA GLN A 31 12.19 10.63 -14.87
C GLN A 31 12.43 9.95 -13.50
N MET A 32 11.55 9.04 -13.10
CA MET A 32 11.70 8.23 -11.89
C MET A 32 12.67 7.04 -12.07
N GLY A 33 13.26 6.87 -13.25
CA GLY A 33 14.24 5.83 -13.55
C GLY A 33 13.65 4.55 -14.16
N TYR A 34 12.36 4.51 -14.48
CA TYR A 34 11.73 3.33 -15.08
C TYR A 34 11.75 3.38 -16.60
N SER A 35 12.04 2.23 -17.21
CA SER A 35 11.99 2.03 -18.65
C SER A 35 10.58 1.62 -19.10
N ARG A 36 10.33 1.60 -20.42
CA ARG A 36 9.06 1.14 -20.95
C ARG A 36 8.78 -0.33 -20.59
N GLU A 37 9.79 -1.16 -20.59
CA GLU A 37 9.71 -2.59 -20.28
C GLU A 37 9.26 -2.86 -18.83
N ASP A 38 9.46 -1.88 -17.94
CA ASP A 38 9.07 -2.01 -16.54
C ASP A 38 7.56 -1.95 -16.35
N TRP A 39 6.85 -1.14 -17.12
CA TRP A 39 5.41 -0.87 -16.89
C TRP A 39 4.49 -1.24 -18.06
N ALA A 40 4.98 -1.30 -19.32
CA ALA A 40 4.11 -1.49 -20.48
C ALA A 40 3.34 -2.82 -20.42
N GLY A 41 2.00 -2.72 -20.47
CA GLY A 41 1.11 -3.87 -20.44
C GLY A 41 1.05 -4.62 -19.11
N LYS A 42 1.71 -4.10 -18.05
CA LYS A 42 1.68 -4.69 -16.71
C LYS A 42 0.65 -3.98 -15.83
N PRO A 43 -0.02 -4.72 -14.93
CA PRO A 43 -0.88 -4.08 -13.93
C PRO A 43 -0.06 -3.25 -12.96
N VAL A 44 -0.51 -2.03 -12.68
CA VAL A 44 0.07 -1.16 -11.66
C VAL A 44 -0.48 -1.55 -10.30
N ILE A 45 0.42 -1.96 -9.41
CA ILE A 45 0.09 -2.35 -8.04
C ILE A 45 0.53 -1.25 -7.08
N GLY A 46 -0.44 -0.55 -6.50
CA GLY A 46 -0.19 0.42 -5.44
C GLY A 46 0.26 -0.28 -4.16
N ILE A 47 1.24 0.28 -3.49
CA ILE A 47 1.66 -0.18 -2.15
C ILE A 47 1.41 0.98 -1.20
N ILE A 48 0.32 0.91 -0.45
CA ILE A 48 0.01 1.92 0.58
C ILE A 48 0.83 1.58 1.83
N ASN A 49 1.85 2.40 2.09
CA ASN A 49 2.79 2.17 3.16
C ASN A 49 2.61 3.18 4.30
N THR A 50 2.24 2.69 5.48
CA THR A 50 2.09 3.50 6.70
C THR A 50 3.36 3.51 7.55
N TRP A 51 4.54 3.43 6.93
CA TRP A 51 5.83 3.53 7.63
C TRP A 51 5.93 4.82 8.45
N SER A 52 6.49 4.70 9.65
CA SER A 52 6.81 5.85 10.50
C SER A 52 7.81 5.45 11.58
N GLU A 53 8.72 6.35 11.93
CA GLU A 53 9.66 6.15 13.04
C GLU A 53 8.98 6.23 14.40
N ILE A 54 7.92 7.05 14.52
CA ILE A 54 7.17 7.21 15.78
C ILE A 54 6.24 6.04 16.07
N ASN A 55 5.98 5.16 15.13
CA ASN A 55 5.11 4.01 15.30
C ASN A 55 5.92 2.71 15.31
N SER A 56 6.15 2.15 16.49
CA SER A 56 6.93 0.91 16.66
C SER A 56 6.37 -0.28 15.87
N CYS A 57 5.06 -0.31 15.60
CA CYS A 57 4.45 -1.34 14.78
C CYS A 57 4.78 -1.18 13.28
N HIS A 58 5.24 0.00 12.85
CA HIS A 58 5.43 0.34 11.43
C HIS A 58 6.88 0.64 11.04
N THR A 59 7.81 0.76 11.98
CA THR A 59 9.21 1.11 11.71
C THR A 59 9.89 0.20 10.69
N HIS A 60 9.51 -1.07 10.64
CA HIS A 60 10.07 -2.06 9.72
C HIS A 60 9.47 -1.99 8.30
N PHE A 61 8.39 -1.25 8.06
CA PHE A 61 7.71 -1.22 6.76
C PHE A 61 8.55 -0.59 5.66
N ARG A 62 9.49 0.30 5.99
CA ARG A 62 10.43 0.85 5.01
C ARG A 62 11.21 -0.27 4.30
N GLN A 63 11.73 -1.20 5.07
CA GLN A 63 12.47 -2.34 4.53
C GLN A 63 11.52 -3.36 3.86
N ARG A 64 10.37 -3.62 4.48
CA ARG A 64 9.38 -4.57 3.95
C ARG A 64 8.77 -4.13 2.62
N ALA A 65 8.63 -2.83 2.39
CA ALA A 65 8.14 -2.32 1.11
C ALA A 65 9.02 -2.79 -0.06
N GLU A 66 10.34 -2.86 0.13
CA GLU A 66 11.24 -3.36 -0.91
C GLU A 66 11.04 -4.86 -1.19
N GLU A 67 10.71 -5.65 -0.18
CA GLU A 67 10.36 -7.06 -0.35
C GLU A 67 9.03 -7.22 -1.11
N VAL A 68 8.04 -6.39 -0.78
CA VAL A 68 6.75 -6.35 -1.49
C VAL A 68 6.93 -5.96 -2.95
N LYS A 69 7.74 -4.93 -3.23
CA LYS A 69 8.06 -4.52 -4.62
C LYS A 69 8.67 -5.68 -5.41
N ARG A 70 9.64 -6.40 -4.82
CA ARG A 70 10.22 -7.58 -5.47
C ARG A 70 9.18 -8.65 -5.78
N GLY A 71 8.27 -8.94 -4.84
CA GLY A 71 7.17 -9.87 -5.05
C GLY A 71 6.23 -9.46 -6.18
N VAL A 72 5.91 -8.16 -6.28
CA VAL A 72 5.08 -7.61 -7.35
C VAL A 72 5.78 -7.74 -8.70
N TRP A 73 7.09 -7.43 -8.78
CA TRP A 73 7.90 -7.63 -9.99
C TRP A 73 7.92 -9.09 -10.44
N GLN A 74 8.15 -10.02 -9.51
CA GLN A 74 8.16 -11.45 -9.80
C GLN A 74 6.81 -11.95 -10.31
N ALA A 75 5.71 -11.36 -9.83
CA ALA A 75 4.36 -11.67 -10.31
C ALA A 75 4.00 -11.01 -11.66
N GLY A 76 4.90 -10.21 -12.24
CA GLY A 76 4.70 -9.52 -13.52
C GLY A 76 3.90 -8.22 -13.41
N GLY A 77 3.79 -7.64 -12.22
CA GLY A 77 3.19 -6.31 -11.98
C GLY A 77 4.23 -5.20 -11.98
N PHE A 78 3.75 -3.96 -11.95
CA PHE A 78 4.55 -2.75 -11.77
C PHE A 78 4.22 -2.12 -10.40
N PRO A 79 5.12 -2.17 -9.40
CA PRO A 79 4.86 -1.64 -8.06
C PRO A 79 5.08 -0.14 -7.99
N ILE A 80 4.15 0.58 -7.37
CA ILE A 80 4.28 2.00 -7.01
C ILE A 80 3.96 2.15 -5.52
N GLU A 81 4.94 2.59 -4.74
CA GLU A 81 4.76 2.85 -3.33
C GLU A 81 4.21 4.25 -3.09
N MET A 82 3.24 4.36 -2.20
CA MET A 82 2.60 5.60 -1.77
C MET A 82 2.56 5.65 -0.25
N PRO A 83 3.01 6.76 0.37
CA PRO A 83 2.92 6.92 1.82
C PRO A 83 1.46 7.18 2.24
N ALA A 84 1.12 6.75 3.44
CA ALA A 84 -0.13 7.10 4.11
C ALA A 84 0.11 7.33 5.60
N ILE A 85 -0.85 7.96 6.28
CA ILE A 85 -0.76 8.28 7.70
C ILE A 85 -0.52 7.02 8.53
N SER A 86 0.41 7.13 9.49
CA SER A 86 0.69 6.09 10.48
C SER A 86 0.03 6.43 11.80
N LEU A 87 -0.90 5.60 12.28
CA LEU A 87 -1.61 5.84 13.54
C LEU A 87 -0.88 5.17 14.70
N ALA A 88 -0.16 5.98 15.48
CA ALA A 88 0.67 5.54 16.62
C ALA A 88 -0.06 5.80 17.95
N GLU A 89 -0.87 4.87 18.43
CA GLU A 89 -1.71 5.03 19.61
C GLU A 89 -0.98 5.48 20.87
N PRO A 90 0.26 5.03 21.18
CA PRO A 90 0.98 5.50 22.37
C PRO A 90 1.26 7.00 22.37
N PHE A 91 1.44 7.61 21.19
CA PHE A 91 1.85 9.01 21.06
C PHE A 91 0.75 9.93 20.55
N GLN A 92 -0.18 9.42 19.77
CA GLN A 92 -1.22 10.22 19.12
C GLN A 92 -2.41 10.47 20.07
N LYS A 93 -2.71 11.74 20.35
CA LYS A 93 -3.76 12.14 21.28
C LYS A 93 -4.81 13.01 20.57
N PRO A 94 -6.06 13.08 21.07
CA PRO A 94 -6.57 12.39 22.26
C PRO A 94 -6.84 10.90 22.04
N SER A 95 -7.07 10.47 20.81
CA SER A 95 -7.32 9.06 20.44
C SER A 95 -7.05 8.84 18.95
N THR A 96 -6.43 7.74 18.60
CA THR A 96 -6.22 7.32 17.20
C THR A 96 -7.53 7.00 16.47
N MET A 97 -8.62 6.72 17.20
CA MET A 97 -9.95 6.49 16.62
C MET A 97 -10.46 7.67 15.80
N MET A 98 -10.14 8.90 16.19
CA MET A 98 -10.52 10.11 15.44
C MET A 98 -9.85 10.17 14.07
N TYR A 99 -8.64 9.64 13.97
CA TYR A 99 -7.83 9.68 12.74
C TYR A 99 -8.05 8.46 11.84
N ARG A 100 -8.70 7.40 12.34
CA ARG A 100 -8.98 6.19 11.57
C ARG A 100 -9.77 6.49 10.30
N ASN A 101 -10.80 7.34 10.40
CA ASN A 101 -11.62 7.72 9.25
C ASN A 101 -10.84 8.59 8.25
N ILE A 102 -9.96 9.46 8.75
CA ILE A 102 -9.08 10.28 7.88
C ILE A 102 -8.17 9.38 7.05
N LEU A 103 -7.54 8.37 7.67
CA LEU A 103 -6.72 7.41 6.95
C LEU A 103 -7.53 6.58 5.95
N ALA A 104 -8.78 6.23 6.28
CA ALA A 104 -9.67 5.53 5.35
C ALA A 104 -9.96 6.39 4.11
N MET A 105 -10.29 7.66 4.31
CA MET A 105 -10.52 8.64 3.24
C MET A 105 -9.24 8.86 2.41
N GLU A 106 -8.08 9.02 3.06
CA GLU A 106 -6.79 9.15 2.40
C GLU A 106 -6.51 7.93 1.50
N THR A 107 -6.70 6.73 2.03
CA THR A 107 -6.49 5.48 1.30
C THR A 107 -7.41 5.40 0.07
N GLU A 108 -8.70 5.73 0.23
CA GLU A 108 -9.65 5.78 -0.88
C GLU A 108 -9.21 6.77 -1.95
N GLU A 109 -8.85 7.99 -1.56
CA GLU A 109 -8.48 9.03 -2.52
C GLU A 109 -7.13 8.76 -3.21
N LEU A 110 -6.16 8.18 -2.53
CA LEU A 110 -4.93 7.70 -3.17
C LEU A 110 -5.25 6.67 -4.25
N LEU A 111 -6.09 5.68 -3.95
CA LEU A 111 -6.46 4.63 -4.91
C LEU A 111 -7.40 5.14 -6.02
N ARG A 112 -8.17 6.19 -5.76
CA ARG A 112 -9.04 6.83 -6.74
C ARG A 112 -8.25 7.67 -7.74
N SER A 113 -7.32 8.47 -7.24
CA SER A 113 -6.56 9.45 -8.03
C SER A 113 -5.42 8.84 -8.83
N TYR A 114 -4.80 7.76 -8.34
CA TYR A 114 -3.71 7.09 -9.02
C TYR A 114 -4.17 5.86 -9.83
N PRO A 115 -3.44 5.48 -10.91
CA PRO A 115 -3.88 4.46 -11.87
C PRO A 115 -3.61 3.03 -11.39
N CYS A 116 -3.94 2.73 -10.13
CA CYS A 116 -3.73 1.40 -9.57
C CYS A 116 -4.76 0.39 -10.07
N ASP A 117 -4.29 -0.80 -10.44
CA ASP A 117 -5.10 -1.95 -10.84
C ASP A 117 -5.36 -2.92 -9.68
N GLY A 118 -4.55 -2.82 -8.66
CA GLY A 118 -4.65 -3.54 -7.40
C GLY A 118 -3.81 -2.84 -6.33
N VAL A 119 -3.94 -3.28 -5.07
CA VAL A 119 -3.23 -2.65 -3.96
C VAL A 119 -2.72 -3.66 -2.94
N VAL A 120 -1.53 -3.38 -2.41
CA VAL A 120 -0.98 -3.98 -1.19
C VAL A 120 -1.07 -2.96 -0.06
N LEU A 121 -1.74 -3.33 1.02
CA LEU A 121 -1.91 -2.48 2.20
C LEU A 121 -0.88 -2.89 3.27
N MET A 122 -0.06 -1.93 3.69
CA MET A 122 0.94 -2.15 4.73
C MET A 122 0.53 -1.41 6.00
N GLY A 123 -0.08 -2.13 6.93
CA GLY A 123 -0.54 -1.60 8.22
C GLY A 123 -0.40 -2.65 9.32
N GLY A 124 0.05 -2.26 10.51
CA GLY A 124 0.40 -3.17 11.58
C GLY A 124 -0.33 -2.93 12.93
N CYS A 125 -1.16 -1.90 13.02
CA CYS A 125 -1.89 -1.53 14.24
C CYS A 125 -3.39 -1.75 14.10
N ASP A 126 -4.06 -1.84 15.25
CA ASP A 126 -5.49 -2.12 15.36
C ASP A 126 -6.40 -1.02 14.77
N LYS A 127 -5.92 0.22 14.64
CA LYS A 127 -6.66 1.32 13.99
C LYS A 127 -6.22 1.52 12.52
N THR A 128 -4.93 1.37 12.24
CA THR A 128 -4.37 1.56 10.90
C THR A 128 -4.90 0.50 9.93
N THR A 129 -4.85 -0.77 10.33
CA THR A 129 -5.28 -1.89 9.50
C THR A 129 -6.73 -1.77 9.03
N PRO A 130 -7.73 -1.62 9.91
CA PRO A 130 -9.13 -1.47 9.46
C PRO A 130 -9.35 -0.21 8.64
N ALA A 131 -8.64 0.90 8.91
CA ALA A 131 -8.74 2.11 8.11
C ALA A 131 -8.32 1.88 6.66
N LEU A 132 -7.18 1.23 6.45
CA LEU A 132 -6.71 0.87 5.11
C LEU A 132 -7.70 -0.01 4.37
N PHE A 133 -8.28 -1.03 5.05
CA PHE A 133 -9.30 -1.88 4.45
C PHE A 133 -10.59 -1.13 4.11
N MET A 134 -11.05 -0.24 4.99
CA MET A 134 -12.24 0.58 4.72
C MET A 134 -12.07 1.41 3.45
N GLY A 135 -10.94 2.12 3.31
CA GLY A 135 -10.66 2.92 2.13
C GLY A 135 -10.47 2.09 0.86
N ALA A 136 -9.77 0.97 0.95
CA ALA A 136 -9.55 0.12 -0.21
C ALA A 136 -10.81 -0.63 -0.65
N ALA A 137 -11.66 -1.05 0.29
CA ALA A 137 -12.92 -1.74 -0.01
C ALA A 137 -13.89 -0.84 -0.79
N SER A 138 -13.96 0.47 -0.48
CA SER A 138 -14.81 1.42 -1.21
C SER A 138 -14.41 1.57 -2.68
N MET A 139 -13.16 1.27 -3.03
CA MET A 139 -12.65 1.34 -4.40
C MET A 139 -12.92 0.09 -5.24
N GLY A 140 -13.27 -1.05 -4.62
CA GLY A 140 -13.54 -2.31 -5.32
C GLY A 140 -12.36 -2.87 -6.12
N LEU A 141 -11.13 -2.49 -5.77
CA LEU A 141 -9.90 -3.01 -6.38
C LEU A 141 -9.50 -4.36 -5.74
N PRO A 142 -8.74 -5.21 -6.45
CA PRO A 142 -8.07 -6.36 -5.83
C PRO A 142 -7.15 -5.90 -4.69
N ILE A 143 -7.35 -6.48 -3.51
CA ILE A 143 -6.66 -6.10 -2.27
C ILE A 143 -5.87 -7.29 -1.75
N THR A 144 -4.63 -7.06 -1.36
CA THR A 144 -3.89 -7.92 -0.43
C THR A 144 -3.31 -7.08 0.69
N SER A 145 -3.01 -7.68 1.81
CA SER A 145 -2.47 -6.95 2.95
C SER A 145 -1.32 -7.67 3.60
N GLN A 146 -0.34 -6.90 4.07
CA GLN A 146 0.71 -7.39 4.93
C GLN A 146 0.49 -6.86 6.35
N HIS A 147 0.13 -7.78 7.25
CA HIS A 147 -0.03 -7.51 8.66
C HIS A 147 1.09 -8.21 9.43
N ARG A 148 2.07 -7.46 9.88
CA ARG A 148 2.95 -7.89 10.96
C ARG A 148 3.18 -6.71 11.87
N ALA A 149 2.66 -6.80 13.07
CA ALA A 149 3.08 -5.95 14.17
C ALA A 149 4.58 -6.18 14.38
N GLY A 150 5.34 -5.10 14.35
CA GLY A 150 6.77 -4.94 14.57
C GLY A 150 7.67 -6.17 14.55
N GLY A 151 8.93 -6.03 14.25
CA GLY A 151 9.91 -7.12 14.12
C GLY A 151 10.11 -8.04 15.34
N GLN A 152 9.30 -7.88 16.37
CA GLN A 152 9.16 -8.86 17.43
C GLN A 152 8.31 -10.02 16.92
N LYS A 153 8.85 -11.20 16.94
CA LYS A 153 8.07 -12.44 16.93
C LYS A 153 7.16 -12.41 18.16
N TYR A 154 5.94 -11.86 18.04
CA TYR A 154 4.90 -12.19 18.97
C TYR A 154 4.57 -13.66 18.72
N SER A 155 5.31 -14.55 19.34
CA SER A 155 4.76 -15.84 19.69
C SER A 155 3.68 -15.51 20.72
N TRP A 156 2.40 -15.73 20.36
CA TRP A 156 1.34 -15.75 21.36
C TRP A 156 1.75 -16.80 22.40
N GLN A 157 2.26 -16.33 23.55
CA GLN A 157 2.43 -17.19 24.71
C GLN A 157 1.14 -17.04 25.51
N PRO A 158 0.41 -18.16 25.75
CA PRO A 158 -0.68 -18.11 26.68
C PRO A 158 -0.14 -17.57 27.99
N HIS A 159 -0.84 -16.58 28.56
CA HIS A 159 -0.51 -16.04 29.88
C HIS A 159 -0.47 -17.18 30.90
N THR A 160 0.67 -17.77 31.12
CA THR A 160 0.95 -18.49 32.32
C THR A 160 1.28 -17.42 33.38
N GLY A 161 0.33 -17.12 34.25
CA GLY A 161 0.32 -16.00 35.18
C GLY A 161 1.55 -15.83 36.08
N ARG A 162 2.74 -15.60 35.50
CA ARG A 162 3.95 -15.19 36.20
C ARG A 162 4.33 -13.80 35.74
N SER A 163 3.92 -12.84 36.57
CA SER A 163 4.52 -11.52 36.55
C SER A 163 5.99 -11.64 36.95
N HIS A 164 6.91 -11.34 36.05
CA HIS A 164 8.28 -11.05 36.47
C HIS A 164 8.30 -9.60 37.02
N LYS A 165 8.57 -9.51 38.32
CA LYS A 165 8.93 -8.28 39.01
C LYS A 165 10.24 -7.75 38.49
#